data_09fcbfe0718646c6d3e1e02e11e5c441
#
_entry.id   09fcbfe0718646c6d3e1e02e11e5c441
#
_cell.length_a   1.000
_cell.length_b   1.000
_cell.length_c   1.000
_cell.angle_alpha   90.00
_cell.angle_beta   90.00
_cell.angle_gamma   90.00
#
_symmetry.space_group_name_H-M   'P 1'
#
loop_
_entity.id
_entity.type
_entity.pdbx_description
1 polymer ?
#
loop_
_entity_poly.entity_id
_entity_poly.type
_entity_poly.pdbx_seq_one_letter_code
_entity_poly.pdbx_strand_id
1 'polypeptide(L)'
;NRTALLGSSIFFLAFFPTFVTLILRKELNTLWLVKYVTARLHELRNTESGKETQIDEIFQYIRSHMDEDIKRDDIADAVHLNANYVSALFKNKTGMSLKEYIISEKMTLARNMVRETVLPISVIAMKVGYTNFSHFSQSYKKINGVSPTEDREETGHTTE
;
A
#
# COMPACT_ATOMS: atom_id res chain seq x y z
N ASN A 1 -50.24 -45.01 47.94
CA ASN A 1 -49.71 -44.38 46.75
C ASN A 1 -49.10 -42.98 47.05
N ARG A 2 -48.22 -42.86 48.05
CA ARG A 2 -47.46 -41.64 48.37
C ARG A 2 -45.96 -41.73 48.10
N THR A 3 -45.45 -42.86 47.60
CA THR A 3 -44.02 -43.12 47.42
C THR A 3 -43.51 -42.86 46.00
N ALA A 4 -44.38 -42.57 44.99
CA ALA A 4 -44.00 -42.35 43.59
C ALA A 4 -43.66 -40.88 43.24
N LEU A 5 -44.04 -39.91 44.07
CA LEU A 5 -43.84 -38.44 43.79
C LEU A 5 -42.53 -37.90 44.35
N LEU A 6 -41.84 -38.62 45.26
CA LEU A 6 -40.56 -38.12 45.82
C LEU A 6 -39.34 -38.51 44.97
N GLY A 7 -39.44 -39.51 44.10
CA GLY A 7 -38.34 -39.93 43.22
C GLY A 7 -38.03 -38.93 42.08
N SER A 8 -39.04 -38.24 41.55
CA SER A 8 -38.88 -37.31 40.44
C SER A 8 -38.26 -35.99 40.85
N SER A 9 -38.49 -35.50 42.08
CA SER A 9 -37.91 -34.22 42.56
C SER A 9 -36.43 -34.32 42.92
N ILE A 10 -35.97 -35.48 43.37
CA ILE A 10 -34.56 -35.70 43.75
C ILE A 10 -33.70 -35.84 42.48
N PHE A 11 -34.19 -36.45 41.42
CA PHE A 11 -33.50 -36.53 40.14
C PHE A 11 -33.35 -35.17 39.48
N PHE A 12 -34.32 -34.26 39.59
CA PHE A 12 -34.27 -32.93 39.06
C PHE A 12 -33.25 -32.02 39.79
N LEU A 13 -33.13 -32.18 41.12
CA LEU A 13 -32.19 -31.44 41.95
C LEU A 13 -30.72 -31.85 41.75
N ALA A 14 -30.48 -33.12 41.39
CA ALA A 14 -29.12 -33.62 41.16
C ALA A 14 -28.59 -33.29 39.75
N PHE A 15 -29.46 -33.15 38.75
CA PHE A 15 -29.08 -32.83 37.37
C PHE A 15 -29.02 -31.35 37.07
N PHE A 16 -29.67 -30.50 37.85
CA PHE A 16 -29.73 -29.07 37.66
C PHE A 16 -28.36 -28.37 37.70
N PRO A 17 -27.47 -28.66 38.67
CA PRO A 17 -26.14 -28.03 38.72
C PRO A 17 -25.25 -28.42 37.54
N THR A 18 -25.33 -29.68 37.05
CA THR A 18 -24.52 -30.14 35.92
C THR A 18 -25.00 -29.58 34.59
N PHE A 19 -26.32 -29.39 34.43
CA PHE A 19 -26.90 -28.78 33.22
C PHE A 19 -26.63 -27.28 33.17
N VAL A 20 -26.72 -26.58 34.29
CA VAL A 20 -26.37 -25.17 34.40
C VAL A 20 -24.88 -24.94 34.18
N THR A 21 -23.99 -25.77 34.71
CA THR A 21 -22.55 -25.68 34.46
C THR A 21 -22.19 -26.00 33.02
N LEU A 22 -22.90 -26.91 32.35
CA LEU A 22 -22.70 -27.21 30.93
C LEU A 22 -23.11 -26.05 30.02
N ILE A 23 -24.24 -25.40 30.32
CA ILE A 23 -24.73 -24.22 29.60
C ILE A 23 -23.78 -23.04 29.82
N LEU A 24 -23.39 -22.74 31.05
CA LEU A 24 -22.46 -21.68 31.38
C LEU A 24 -21.07 -21.91 30.75
N ARG A 25 -20.62 -23.16 30.66
CA ARG A 25 -19.36 -23.49 29.98
C ARG A 25 -19.44 -23.27 28.47
N LYS A 26 -20.60 -23.50 27.86
CA LYS A 26 -20.82 -23.28 26.44
C LYS A 26 -20.89 -21.75 26.10
N GLU A 27 -21.56 -20.99 26.94
CA GLU A 27 -21.65 -19.54 26.85
C GLU A 27 -20.27 -18.87 27.06
N LEU A 28 -19.50 -19.32 28.04
CA LEU A 28 -18.13 -18.86 28.29
C LEU A 28 -17.19 -19.18 27.13
N ASN A 29 -17.33 -20.31 26.47
CA ASN A 29 -16.54 -20.68 25.31
C ASN A 29 -16.90 -19.80 24.07
N THR A 30 -18.18 -19.53 23.86
CA THR A 30 -18.61 -18.66 22.76
C THR A 30 -18.18 -17.22 22.99
N LEU A 31 -18.29 -16.72 24.21
CA LEU A 31 -17.85 -15.36 24.57
C LEU A 31 -16.33 -15.18 24.43
N TRP A 32 -15.55 -16.20 24.84
CA TRP A 32 -14.11 -16.21 24.66
C TRP A 32 -13.74 -16.26 23.18
N LEU A 33 -14.39 -17.10 22.38
CA LEU A 33 -14.16 -17.19 20.93
C LEU A 33 -14.47 -15.87 20.23
N VAL A 34 -15.59 -15.23 20.56
CA VAL A 34 -15.95 -13.92 20.01
C VAL A 34 -14.90 -12.87 20.37
N LYS A 35 -14.47 -12.80 21.63
CA LYS A 35 -13.41 -11.88 22.05
C LYS A 35 -12.08 -12.15 21.35
N TYR A 36 -11.71 -13.42 21.20
CA TYR A 36 -10.48 -13.81 20.50
C TYR A 36 -10.53 -13.41 19.02
N VAL A 37 -11.63 -13.71 18.32
CA VAL A 37 -11.80 -13.39 16.90
C VAL A 37 -11.85 -11.87 16.68
N THR A 38 -12.57 -11.11 17.52
CA THR A 38 -12.60 -9.65 17.40
C THR A 38 -11.25 -9.01 17.69
N ALA A 39 -10.50 -9.49 18.67
CA ALA A 39 -9.14 -9.02 18.95
C ALA A 39 -8.20 -9.31 17.76
N ARG A 40 -8.29 -10.51 17.17
CA ARG A 40 -7.48 -10.88 16.00
C ARG A 40 -7.83 -10.08 14.76
N LEU A 41 -9.12 -9.84 14.51
CA LEU A 41 -9.56 -8.98 13.40
C LEU A 41 -9.10 -7.52 13.59
N HIS A 42 -9.14 -7.01 14.82
CA HIS A 42 -8.64 -5.67 15.13
C HIS A 42 -7.12 -5.55 14.92
N GLU A 43 -6.37 -6.58 15.31
CA GLU A 43 -4.91 -6.66 15.11
C GLU A 43 -4.56 -6.70 13.61
N LEU A 44 -5.26 -7.53 12.82
CA LEU A 44 -5.09 -7.61 11.38
C LEU A 44 -5.42 -6.27 10.69
N ARG A 45 -6.51 -5.62 11.07
CA ARG A 45 -6.90 -4.32 10.54
C ARG A 45 -5.87 -3.24 10.84
N ASN A 46 -5.32 -3.20 12.05
CA ASN A 46 -4.30 -2.24 12.44
C ASN A 46 -2.99 -2.46 11.67
N THR A 47 -2.64 -3.71 11.38
CA THR A 47 -1.46 -4.06 10.58
C THR A 47 -1.63 -3.61 9.12
N GLU A 48 -2.81 -3.77 8.54
CA GLU A 48 -3.13 -3.31 7.18
C GLU A 48 -3.15 -1.77 7.11
N SER A 49 -3.78 -1.10 8.07
CA SER A 49 -3.81 0.37 8.15
C SER A 49 -2.41 0.97 8.29
N GLY A 50 -1.53 0.34 9.10
CA GLY A 50 -0.14 0.78 9.22
C GLY A 50 0.65 0.65 7.91
N LYS A 51 0.42 -0.42 7.13
CA LYS A 51 1.06 -0.59 5.82
C LYS A 51 0.52 0.37 4.76
N GLU A 52 -0.74 0.74 4.82
CA GLU A 52 -1.31 1.78 3.95
C GLU A 52 -0.67 3.14 4.22
N THR A 53 -0.52 3.51 5.47
CA THR A 53 0.18 4.75 5.84
C THR A 53 1.63 4.77 5.32
N GLN A 54 2.36 3.66 5.48
CA GLN A 54 3.75 3.55 5.00
C GLN A 54 3.87 3.67 3.48
N ILE A 55 2.94 3.11 2.72
CA ILE A 55 2.97 3.23 1.25
C ILE A 55 2.65 4.66 0.81
N ASP A 56 1.75 5.35 1.51
CA ASP A 56 1.42 6.75 1.23
C ASP A 56 2.61 7.68 1.51
N GLU A 57 3.37 7.44 2.56
CA GLU A 57 4.62 8.16 2.86
C GLU A 57 5.66 7.97 1.74
N ILE A 58 5.81 6.74 1.21
CA ILE A 58 6.69 6.47 0.07
C ILE A 58 6.24 7.26 -1.16
N PHE A 59 4.94 7.25 -1.50
CA PHE A 59 4.42 8.02 -2.62
C PHE A 59 4.62 9.53 -2.44
N GLN A 60 4.40 10.04 -1.24
CA GLN A 60 4.61 11.45 -0.92
C GLN A 60 6.07 11.85 -1.09
N TYR A 61 7.01 11.04 -0.59
CA TYR A 61 8.44 11.27 -0.79
C TYR A 61 8.81 11.32 -2.28
N ILE A 62 8.39 10.33 -3.06
CA ILE A 62 8.67 10.30 -4.49
C ILE A 62 8.16 11.56 -5.18
N ARG A 63 6.93 11.98 -4.91
CA ARG A 63 6.33 13.17 -5.54
C ARG A 63 7.05 14.48 -5.19
N SER A 64 7.55 14.59 -3.96
CA SER A 64 8.24 15.81 -3.51
C SER A 64 9.69 15.93 -3.99
N HIS A 65 10.30 14.84 -4.53
CA HIS A 65 11.69 14.81 -4.97
C HIS A 65 11.85 14.43 -6.45
N MET A 66 10.82 14.72 -7.27
CA MET A 66 10.81 14.33 -8.69
C MET A 66 11.91 15.01 -9.52
N ASP A 67 12.45 16.12 -9.07
CA ASP A 67 13.57 16.87 -9.64
C ASP A 67 14.95 16.33 -9.27
N GLU A 68 15.02 15.33 -8.38
CA GLU A 68 16.25 14.73 -7.90
C GLU A 68 16.49 13.32 -8.47
N ASP A 69 17.70 12.80 -8.32
CA ASP A 69 18.00 11.37 -8.58
C ASP A 69 17.61 10.53 -7.36
N ILE A 70 16.35 10.14 -7.30
CA ILE A 70 15.78 9.39 -6.17
C ILE A 70 16.37 7.98 -6.12
N LYS A 71 17.03 7.64 -5.02
CA LYS A 71 17.52 6.29 -4.74
C LYS A 71 16.60 5.59 -3.73
N ARG A 72 16.61 4.27 -3.80
CA ARG A 72 15.85 3.42 -2.88
C ARG A 72 16.20 3.68 -1.41
N ASP A 73 17.49 3.89 -1.15
CA ASP A 73 17.99 4.08 0.21
C ASP A 73 17.54 5.43 0.78
N ASP A 74 17.48 6.48 -0.04
CA ASP A 74 16.96 7.80 0.36
C ASP A 74 15.48 7.72 0.80
N ILE A 75 14.68 6.95 0.06
CA ILE A 75 13.28 6.70 0.43
C ILE A 75 13.19 5.93 1.74
N ALA A 76 14.01 4.88 1.90
CA ALA A 76 14.01 4.04 3.08
C ALA A 76 14.37 4.83 4.35
N ASP A 77 15.37 5.70 4.25
CA ASP A 77 15.77 6.59 5.33
C ASP A 77 14.68 7.60 5.69
N ALA A 78 14.03 8.19 4.68
CA ALA A 78 12.96 9.17 4.89
C ALA A 78 11.73 8.58 5.59
N VAL A 79 11.37 7.33 5.26
CA VAL A 79 10.22 6.65 5.89
C VAL A 79 10.63 5.78 7.08
N HIS A 80 11.89 5.84 7.53
CA HIS A 80 12.44 5.07 8.64
C HIS A 80 12.26 3.55 8.52
N LEU A 81 12.41 3.01 7.30
CA LEU A 81 12.25 1.60 7.00
C LEU A 81 13.50 1.01 6.35
N ASN A 82 13.61 -0.33 6.38
CA ASN A 82 14.67 -1.00 5.65
C ASN A 82 14.42 -0.96 4.14
N ALA A 83 15.45 -0.67 3.32
CA ALA A 83 15.34 -0.54 1.87
C ALA A 83 14.80 -1.78 1.15
N ASN A 84 15.13 -2.99 1.63
CA ASN A 84 14.58 -4.22 1.07
C ASN A 84 13.08 -4.36 1.39
N TYR A 85 12.68 -3.96 2.61
CA TYR A 85 11.27 -3.95 3.01
C TYR A 85 10.47 -2.94 2.18
N VAL A 86 10.98 -1.71 1.98
CA VAL A 86 10.37 -0.69 1.11
C VAL A 86 10.14 -1.25 -0.30
N SER A 87 11.15 -1.90 -0.89
CA SER A 87 11.05 -2.49 -2.23
C SER A 87 9.99 -3.59 -2.30
N ALA A 88 9.94 -4.48 -1.30
CA ALA A 88 8.96 -5.57 -1.24
C ALA A 88 7.54 -5.04 -0.99
N LEU A 89 7.36 -4.10 -0.06
CA LEU A 89 6.09 -3.46 0.25
C LEU A 89 5.53 -2.75 -0.98
N PHE A 90 6.36 -1.94 -1.65
CA PHE A 90 5.98 -1.20 -2.84
C PHE A 90 5.54 -2.13 -3.97
N LYS A 91 6.36 -3.16 -4.28
CA LYS A 91 6.04 -4.13 -5.33
C LYS A 91 4.76 -4.93 -5.03
N ASN A 92 4.56 -5.32 -3.77
CA ASN A 92 3.36 -6.05 -3.36
C ASN A 92 2.08 -5.20 -3.48
N LYS A 93 2.16 -3.90 -3.21
CA LYS A 93 1.00 -2.99 -3.26
C LYS A 93 0.71 -2.45 -4.66
N THR A 94 1.74 -2.18 -5.47
CA THR A 94 1.60 -1.54 -6.79
C THR A 94 1.73 -2.51 -7.97
N GLY A 95 2.30 -3.70 -7.75
CA GLY A 95 2.60 -4.67 -8.79
C GLY A 95 3.88 -4.38 -9.58
N MET A 96 4.52 -3.21 -9.42
CA MET A 96 5.73 -2.80 -10.13
C MET A 96 6.88 -2.47 -9.18
N SER A 97 8.11 -2.50 -9.68
CA SER A 97 9.26 -2.11 -8.86
C SER A 97 9.27 -0.59 -8.61
N LEU A 98 9.86 -0.20 -7.49
CA LEU A 98 10.03 1.21 -7.11
C LEU A 98 10.73 2.03 -8.21
N LYS A 99 11.79 1.47 -8.82
CA LYS A 99 12.52 2.10 -9.90
C LYS A 99 11.67 2.32 -11.16
N GLU A 100 10.89 1.32 -11.56
CA GLU A 100 9.98 1.42 -12.72
C GLU A 100 8.93 2.49 -12.48
N TYR A 101 8.36 2.54 -11.28
CA TYR A 101 7.39 3.56 -10.91
C TYR A 101 7.97 4.98 -10.97
N ILE A 102 9.14 5.22 -10.35
CA ILE A 102 9.81 6.53 -10.36
C ILE A 102 10.09 6.98 -11.81
N ILE A 103 10.61 6.08 -12.65
CA ILE A 103 10.88 6.40 -14.06
C ILE A 103 9.58 6.74 -14.80
N SER A 104 8.51 5.97 -14.59
CA SER A 104 7.21 6.21 -15.21
C SER A 104 6.63 7.57 -14.82
N GLU A 105 6.64 7.91 -13.54
CA GLU A 105 6.17 9.21 -13.04
C GLU A 105 6.97 10.39 -13.62
N LYS A 106 8.31 10.27 -13.63
CA LYS A 106 9.19 11.27 -14.23
C LYS A 106 8.92 11.47 -15.72
N MET A 107 8.69 10.40 -16.47
CA MET A 107 8.38 10.48 -17.89
C MET A 107 6.99 11.05 -18.17
N THR A 108 6.02 10.76 -17.30
CA THR A 108 4.68 11.36 -17.36
C THR A 108 4.76 12.89 -17.14
N LEU A 109 5.48 13.32 -16.10
CA LEU A 109 5.71 14.73 -15.82
C LEU A 109 6.46 15.42 -16.98
N ALA A 110 7.51 14.79 -17.50
CA ALA A 110 8.26 15.30 -18.64
C ALA A 110 7.39 15.44 -19.88
N ARG A 111 6.52 14.45 -20.17
CA ARG A 111 5.61 14.51 -21.31
C ARG A 111 4.63 15.68 -21.24
N ASN A 112 4.06 15.92 -20.08
CA ASN A 112 3.20 17.08 -19.87
C ASN A 112 3.97 18.38 -20.15
N MET A 113 5.20 18.52 -19.63
CA MET A 113 6.02 19.71 -19.92
C MET A 113 6.40 19.83 -21.40
N VAL A 114 6.72 18.72 -22.07
CA VAL A 114 7.05 18.70 -23.51
C VAL A 114 5.87 19.20 -24.34
N ARG A 115 4.66 18.80 -23.99
CA ARG A 115 3.43 19.09 -24.74
C ARG A 115 2.79 20.43 -24.40
N GLU A 116 2.96 20.91 -23.17
CA GLU A 116 2.24 22.09 -22.65
C GLU A 116 3.13 23.34 -22.56
N THR A 117 4.45 23.19 -22.72
CA THR A 117 5.37 24.32 -22.57
C THR A 117 6.35 24.46 -23.74
N VAL A 118 6.87 25.67 -23.92
CA VAL A 118 7.96 25.97 -24.88
C VAL A 118 9.36 25.80 -24.29
N LEU A 119 9.48 25.20 -23.08
CA LEU A 119 10.78 24.98 -22.42
C LEU A 119 11.69 24.09 -23.29
N PRO A 120 12.99 24.40 -23.41
CA PRO A 120 13.93 23.50 -24.07
C PRO A 120 13.87 22.10 -23.47
N ILE A 121 13.93 21.06 -24.31
CA ILE A 121 13.84 19.66 -23.84
C ILE A 121 14.96 19.32 -22.85
N SER A 122 16.15 19.91 -23.01
CA SER A 122 17.25 19.79 -22.06
C SER A 122 16.92 20.34 -20.67
N VAL A 123 16.18 21.44 -20.61
CA VAL A 123 15.69 22.02 -19.35
C VAL A 123 14.64 21.13 -18.70
N ILE A 124 13.73 20.55 -19.51
CA ILE A 124 12.75 19.60 -19.02
C ILE A 124 13.44 18.36 -18.42
N ALA A 125 14.46 17.83 -19.11
CA ALA A 125 15.25 16.70 -18.60
C ALA A 125 15.85 17.01 -17.21
N MET A 126 16.44 18.21 -17.03
CA MET A 126 16.97 18.62 -15.72
C MET A 126 15.87 18.76 -14.66
N LYS A 127 14.70 19.30 -15.02
CA LYS A 127 13.57 19.48 -14.10
C LYS A 127 12.98 18.18 -13.59
N VAL A 128 13.17 17.09 -14.32
CA VAL A 128 12.77 15.73 -13.88
C VAL A 128 13.95 14.92 -13.34
N GLY A 129 15.05 15.58 -12.96
CA GLY A 129 16.20 14.99 -12.29
C GLY A 129 17.12 14.15 -13.18
N TYR A 130 17.17 14.41 -14.50
CA TYR A 130 18.11 13.77 -15.40
C TYR A 130 19.29 14.68 -15.69
N THR A 131 20.47 14.27 -15.32
CA THR A 131 21.74 14.96 -15.64
C THR A 131 22.28 14.58 -17.02
N ASN A 132 21.90 13.42 -17.55
CA ASN A 132 22.31 12.93 -18.86
C ASN A 132 21.14 12.94 -19.84
N PHE A 133 21.22 13.81 -20.85
CA PHE A 133 20.19 14.00 -21.87
C PHE A 133 19.94 12.74 -22.72
N SER A 134 20.99 12.01 -23.08
CA SER A 134 20.83 10.78 -23.88
C SER A 134 20.05 9.72 -23.10
N HIS A 135 20.33 9.59 -21.80
CA HIS A 135 19.60 8.68 -20.92
C HIS A 135 18.13 9.11 -20.74
N PHE A 136 17.88 10.40 -20.60
CA PHE A 136 16.53 10.96 -20.59
C PHE A 136 15.77 10.62 -21.87
N SER A 137 16.33 10.93 -23.06
CA SER A 137 15.68 10.70 -24.36
C SER A 137 15.36 9.21 -24.60
N GLN A 138 16.26 8.31 -24.20
CA GLN A 138 16.01 6.86 -24.26
C GLN A 138 14.88 6.41 -23.34
N SER A 139 14.89 6.89 -22.08
CA SER A 139 13.83 6.59 -21.11
C SER A 139 12.48 7.13 -21.56
N TYR A 140 12.47 8.36 -22.11
CA TYR A 140 11.27 9.01 -22.63
C TYR A 140 10.68 8.19 -23.79
N LYS A 141 11.49 7.87 -24.81
CA LYS A 141 11.06 7.07 -25.95
C LYS A 141 10.57 5.67 -25.56
N LYS A 142 11.24 5.05 -24.58
CA LYS A 142 10.84 3.73 -24.06
C LYS A 142 9.45 3.75 -23.43
N ILE A 143 9.12 4.81 -22.69
CA ILE A 143 7.85 4.92 -21.94
C ILE A 143 6.73 5.46 -22.83
N ASN A 144 7.02 6.51 -23.61
CA ASN A 144 6.00 7.25 -24.37
C ASN A 144 5.87 6.77 -25.84
N GLY A 145 6.78 5.93 -26.31
CA GLY A 145 6.78 5.39 -27.69
C GLY A 145 7.44 6.29 -28.73
N VAL A 146 7.54 7.59 -28.46
CA VAL A 146 8.12 8.63 -29.35
C VAL A 146 9.24 9.39 -28.64
N SER A 147 10.13 10.04 -29.39
CA SER A 147 11.14 10.90 -28.77
C SER A 147 10.53 12.20 -28.25
N PRO A 148 11.19 12.90 -27.30
CA PRO A 148 10.68 14.18 -26.79
C PRO A 148 10.51 15.24 -27.88
N THR A 149 11.35 15.23 -28.90
CA THR A 149 11.28 16.16 -30.03
C THR A 149 10.08 15.87 -30.92
N GLU A 150 9.92 14.59 -31.31
CA GLU A 150 8.76 14.13 -32.09
C GLU A 150 7.44 14.44 -31.37
N ASP A 151 7.36 14.16 -30.05
CA ASP A 151 6.14 14.41 -29.26
C ASP A 151 5.79 15.92 -29.15
N ARG A 152 6.81 16.80 -29.19
CA ARG A 152 6.61 18.25 -29.23
C ARG A 152 6.11 18.72 -30.61
N GLU A 153 6.69 18.22 -31.69
CA GLU A 153 6.28 18.54 -33.04
C GLU A 153 4.82 18.18 -33.30
N GLU A 154 4.37 17.06 -32.80
CA GLU A 154 2.96 16.61 -32.85
C GLU A 154 1.99 17.62 -32.19
N THR A 155 2.43 18.36 -31.20
CA THR A 155 1.60 19.35 -30.48
C THR A 155 1.66 20.77 -31.06
N GLY A 156 2.48 21.01 -32.09
CA GLY A 156 2.63 22.33 -32.76
C GLY A 156 3.41 23.36 -31.93
N HIS A 157 4.05 22.96 -30.85
CA HIS A 157 4.91 23.82 -30.02
C HIS A 157 6.37 23.78 -30.51
N THR A 158 6.60 24.10 -31.79
CA THR A 158 7.95 24.16 -32.33
C THR A 158 8.64 25.43 -31.79
N THR A 159 9.76 25.24 -31.08
CA THR A 159 10.65 26.36 -30.76
C THR A 159 11.35 26.81 -32.06
N GLU A 160 10.98 28.00 -32.60
CA GLU A 160 11.80 28.71 -33.58
C GLU A 160 13.15 29.11 -32.98
#